data_39f071037f139bbb699a8aba4dd3c9d9
#
_entry.id   39f071037f139bbb699a8aba4dd3c9d9
#
_cell.length_a   1.000
_cell.length_b   1.000
_cell.length_c   1.000
_cell.angle_alpha   90.00
_cell.angle_beta   90.00
_cell.angle_gamma   90.00
#
_symmetry.space_group_name_H-M   'P 1'
#
loop_
_entity.id
_entity.type
_entity.pdbx_description
1 polymer ?
#
loop_
_entity_poly.entity_id
_entity_poly.type
_entity_poly.pdbx_seq_one_letter_code
_entity_poly.pdbx_strand_id
1 'polypeptide(L)'
;MEEITKAIEQAHLQVSRIRNEVAKSLVGQEKLVDGLLTGLLTGGHVLIEGVPGLAKTSAVKALASAIQADFKRIQFTPDLLPADLTGTEIYRPKTTDFVTRKGPLFNNIILADEINRAPSKVQSALLEAMEEKQVTIGDTTYTL
;
A
#
# COMPACT_ATOMS: atom_id res chain seq x y z
N MET A 1 -23.02 13.57 22.91
CA MET A 1 -23.70 12.56 22.07
C MET A 1 -24.02 13.09 20.68
N GLU A 2 -24.57 14.26 20.53
CA GLU A 2 -24.95 14.87 19.24
C GLU A 2 -23.75 15.11 18.29
N GLU A 3 -22.58 15.55 18.80
CA GLU A 3 -21.35 15.72 18.01
C GLU A 3 -20.80 14.40 17.46
N ILE A 4 -20.86 13.33 18.26
CA ILE A 4 -20.40 12.01 17.83
C ILE A 4 -21.29 11.47 16.72
N THR A 5 -22.61 11.61 16.87
CA THR A 5 -23.58 11.20 15.84
C THR A 5 -23.34 11.94 14.53
N LYS A 6 -23.12 13.25 14.59
CA LYS A 6 -22.83 14.08 13.41
C LYS A 6 -21.50 13.70 12.73
N ALA A 7 -20.48 13.37 13.52
CA ALA A 7 -19.20 12.89 12.99
C ALA A 7 -19.34 11.54 12.29
N ILE A 8 -20.13 10.61 12.86
CA ILE A 8 -20.43 9.31 12.24
C ILE A 8 -21.17 9.48 10.92
N GLU A 9 -22.19 10.35 10.88
CA GLU A 9 -22.95 10.63 9.66
C GLU A 9 -22.05 11.21 8.55
N GLN A 10 -21.17 12.13 8.89
CA GLN A 10 -20.20 12.69 7.94
C GLN A 10 -19.24 11.63 7.41
N ALA A 11 -18.69 10.79 8.29
CA ALA A 11 -17.83 9.70 7.90
C ALA A 11 -18.55 8.69 6.98
N HIS A 12 -19.80 8.36 7.30
CA HIS A 12 -20.62 7.48 6.46
C HIS A 12 -20.84 8.05 5.07
N LEU A 13 -21.11 9.34 4.95
CA LEU A 13 -21.26 10.00 3.66
C LEU A 13 -19.96 9.97 2.84
N GLN A 14 -18.81 10.18 3.47
CA GLN A 14 -17.51 10.10 2.79
C GLN A 14 -17.22 8.68 2.28
N VAL A 15 -17.39 7.67 3.13
CA VAL A 15 -17.21 6.26 2.76
C VAL A 15 -18.15 5.86 1.62
N SER A 16 -19.41 6.28 1.67
CA SER A 16 -20.39 6.02 0.61
C SER A 16 -19.99 6.65 -0.72
N ARG A 17 -19.43 7.87 -0.71
CA ARG A 17 -18.91 8.51 -1.91
C ARG A 17 -17.74 7.74 -2.51
N ILE A 18 -16.78 7.31 -1.69
CA ILE A 18 -15.63 6.50 -2.14
C ILE A 18 -16.13 5.18 -2.74
N ARG A 19 -17.03 4.48 -2.05
CA ARG A 19 -17.64 3.23 -2.54
C ARG A 19 -18.30 3.41 -3.90
N ASN A 20 -19.10 4.46 -4.07
CA ASN A 20 -19.77 4.76 -5.33
C ASN A 20 -18.77 5.09 -6.45
N GLU A 21 -17.69 5.79 -6.14
CA GLU A 21 -16.65 6.10 -7.12
C GLU A 21 -15.92 4.83 -7.57
N VAL A 22 -15.55 3.96 -6.65
CA VAL A 22 -14.92 2.66 -6.94
C VAL A 22 -15.87 1.75 -7.75
N ALA A 23 -17.16 1.76 -7.43
CA ALA A 23 -18.18 0.96 -8.12
C ALA A 23 -18.34 1.33 -9.59
N LYS A 24 -17.98 2.53 -10.02
CA LYS A 24 -17.98 2.92 -11.45
C LYS A 24 -16.99 2.09 -12.28
N SER A 25 -15.93 1.60 -11.67
CA SER A 25 -14.85 0.85 -12.32
C SER A 25 -14.91 -0.66 -12.05
N LEU A 26 -15.74 -1.09 -11.09
CA LEU A 26 -15.80 -2.46 -10.60
C LEU A 26 -17.23 -2.93 -10.40
N VAL A 27 -17.60 -3.97 -11.13
CA VAL A 27 -18.91 -4.60 -11.01
C VAL A 27 -18.77 -5.92 -10.24
N GLY A 28 -19.62 -6.15 -9.24
CA GLY A 28 -19.73 -7.45 -8.57
C GLY A 28 -18.61 -7.77 -7.56
N GLN A 29 -17.83 -6.76 -7.10
CA GLN A 29 -16.71 -6.93 -6.15
C GLN A 29 -16.95 -6.22 -4.81
N GLU A 30 -18.19 -6.15 -4.36
CA GLU A 30 -18.59 -5.39 -3.15
C GLU A 30 -17.83 -5.83 -1.90
N LYS A 31 -17.69 -7.15 -1.67
CA LYS A 31 -16.95 -7.69 -0.52
C LYS A 31 -15.47 -7.28 -0.51
N LEU A 32 -14.84 -7.27 -1.69
CA LEU A 32 -13.46 -6.84 -1.82
C LEU A 32 -13.32 -5.34 -1.51
N VAL A 33 -14.20 -4.53 -2.05
CA VAL A 33 -14.23 -3.07 -1.80
C VAL A 33 -14.45 -2.78 -0.32
N ASP A 34 -15.38 -3.47 0.32
CA ASP A 34 -15.66 -3.32 1.76
C ASP A 34 -14.46 -3.73 2.62
N GLY A 35 -13.78 -4.83 2.27
CA GLY A 35 -12.54 -5.25 2.93
C GLY A 35 -11.42 -4.21 2.79
N LEU A 36 -11.23 -3.65 1.60
CA LEU A 36 -10.25 -2.59 1.34
C LEU A 36 -10.57 -1.32 2.12
N LEU A 37 -11.84 -0.89 2.13
CA LEU A 37 -12.29 0.27 2.91
C LEU A 37 -12.10 0.05 4.41
N THR A 38 -12.38 -1.16 4.90
CA THR A 38 -12.13 -1.51 6.31
C THR A 38 -10.66 -1.39 6.65
N GLY A 39 -9.76 -1.97 5.85
CA GLY A 39 -8.31 -1.84 6.03
C GLY A 39 -7.85 -0.38 6.04
N LEU A 40 -8.36 0.44 5.12
CA LEU A 40 -8.05 1.87 5.04
C LEU A 40 -8.50 2.62 6.31
N LEU A 41 -9.74 2.42 6.76
CA LEU A 41 -10.31 3.11 7.92
C LEU A 41 -9.67 2.71 9.24
N THR A 42 -9.19 1.47 9.34
CA THR A 42 -8.51 0.97 10.54
C THR A 42 -7.00 1.23 10.53
N GLY A 43 -6.45 1.78 9.44
CA GLY A 43 -5.00 1.93 9.25
C GLY A 43 -4.26 0.59 9.22
N GLY A 44 -4.98 -0.47 8.84
CA GLY A 44 -4.48 -1.85 8.82
C GLY A 44 -4.08 -2.32 7.42
N HIS A 45 -3.72 -3.60 7.34
CA HIS A 45 -3.36 -4.28 6.09
C HIS A 45 -4.42 -5.30 5.72
N VAL A 46 -4.59 -5.56 4.42
CA VAL A 46 -5.61 -6.47 3.91
C VAL A 46 -4.94 -7.61 3.15
N LEU A 47 -5.21 -8.84 3.56
CA LEU A 47 -4.83 -10.03 2.80
C LEU A 47 -5.95 -10.38 1.82
N ILE A 48 -5.60 -10.42 0.53
CA ILE A 48 -6.54 -10.76 -0.54
C ILE A 48 -6.17 -12.14 -1.10
N GLU A 49 -6.92 -13.15 -0.73
CA GLU A 49 -6.79 -14.49 -1.29
C GLU A 49 -7.76 -14.71 -2.45
N GLY A 50 -7.35 -15.50 -3.40
CA GLY A 50 -8.22 -15.89 -4.52
C GLY A 50 -7.48 -16.15 -5.82
N VAL A 51 -8.21 -16.60 -6.82
CA VAL A 51 -7.69 -16.93 -8.15
C VAL A 51 -6.96 -15.72 -8.74
N PRO A 52 -5.79 -15.91 -9.36
CA PRO A 52 -5.09 -14.84 -10.08
C PRO A 52 -6.02 -14.20 -11.11
N GLY A 53 -6.17 -12.88 -11.05
CA GLY A 53 -7.05 -12.18 -11.98
C GLY A 53 -7.02 -10.66 -11.82
N LEU A 54 -7.43 -9.98 -12.88
CA LEU A 54 -7.38 -8.52 -13.04
C LEU A 54 -8.18 -7.73 -12.00
N ALA A 55 -9.18 -8.36 -11.37
CA ALA A 55 -10.09 -7.68 -10.44
C ALA A 55 -9.39 -7.13 -9.18
N LYS A 56 -8.39 -7.83 -8.61
CA LYS A 56 -7.68 -7.40 -7.40
C LYS A 56 -6.92 -6.10 -7.65
N THR A 57 -6.10 -6.06 -8.68
CA THR A 57 -5.30 -4.87 -9.04
C THR A 57 -6.21 -3.70 -9.40
N SER A 58 -7.26 -3.95 -10.17
CA SER A 58 -8.23 -2.91 -10.56
C SER A 58 -8.96 -2.33 -9.37
N ALA A 59 -9.34 -3.16 -8.38
CA ALA A 59 -10.01 -2.72 -7.16
C ALA A 59 -9.13 -1.80 -6.31
N VAL A 60 -7.89 -2.21 -6.05
CA VAL A 60 -6.95 -1.42 -5.25
C VAL A 60 -6.59 -0.11 -5.97
N LYS A 61 -6.38 -0.16 -7.29
CA LYS A 61 -6.10 1.02 -8.10
C LYS A 61 -7.28 1.99 -8.14
N ALA A 62 -8.51 1.49 -8.27
CA ALA A 62 -9.71 2.31 -8.23
C ALA A 62 -9.89 2.99 -6.88
N LEU A 63 -9.66 2.28 -5.76
CA LEU A 63 -9.69 2.86 -4.43
C LEU A 63 -8.63 3.95 -4.27
N ALA A 64 -7.38 3.69 -4.64
CA ALA A 64 -6.30 4.67 -4.56
C ALA A 64 -6.63 5.95 -5.35
N SER A 65 -7.18 5.78 -6.56
CA SER A 65 -7.62 6.90 -7.39
C SER A 65 -8.76 7.69 -6.75
N ALA A 66 -9.75 7.00 -6.17
CA ALA A 66 -10.91 7.63 -5.54
C ALA A 66 -10.54 8.50 -4.33
N ILE A 67 -9.46 8.17 -3.62
CA ILE A 67 -8.95 8.92 -2.46
C ILE A 67 -7.73 9.78 -2.79
N GLN A 68 -7.32 9.84 -4.06
CA GLN A 68 -6.14 10.57 -4.53
C GLN A 68 -4.84 10.17 -3.81
N ALA A 69 -4.69 8.88 -3.53
CA ALA A 69 -3.51 8.31 -2.89
C ALA A 69 -2.52 7.76 -3.94
N ASP A 70 -1.22 7.85 -3.63
CA ASP A 70 -0.18 7.23 -4.44
C ASP A 70 -0.29 5.70 -4.35
N PHE A 71 -0.29 5.06 -5.51
CA PHE A 71 -0.42 3.62 -5.64
C PHE A 71 0.80 3.00 -6.27
N LYS A 72 1.27 1.90 -5.70
CA LYS A 72 2.33 1.09 -6.29
C LYS A 72 1.99 -0.39 -6.22
N ARG A 73 2.13 -1.10 -7.36
CA ARG A 73 2.12 -2.57 -7.41
C ARG A 73 3.54 -3.08 -7.36
N ILE A 74 3.79 -4.05 -6.51
CA ILE A 74 5.06 -4.77 -6.40
C ILE A 74 4.77 -6.23 -6.72
N GLN A 75 5.40 -6.73 -7.79
CA GLN A 75 5.36 -8.15 -8.12
C GLN A 75 6.50 -8.85 -7.39
N PHE A 76 6.18 -9.76 -6.50
CA PHE A 76 7.20 -10.50 -5.76
C PHE A 76 7.73 -11.68 -6.56
N THR A 77 9.05 -11.81 -6.60
CA THR A 77 9.79 -12.84 -7.34
C THR A 77 10.90 -13.41 -6.46
N PRO A 78 11.42 -14.64 -6.75
CA PRO A 78 12.45 -15.26 -5.94
C PRO A 78 13.81 -14.54 -5.92
N ASP A 79 14.05 -13.66 -6.87
CA ASP A 79 15.29 -12.88 -7.02
C ASP A 79 15.22 -11.47 -6.43
N LEU A 80 14.07 -11.07 -5.87
CA LEU A 80 13.87 -9.76 -5.26
C LEU A 80 14.79 -9.60 -4.02
N LEU A 81 15.32 -8.39 -3.85
CA LEU A 81 16.15 -8.01 -2.69
C LEU A 81 15.38 -7.05 -1.78
N PRO A 82 15.69 -7.01 -0.46
CA PRO A 82 15.07 -6.02 0.45
C PRO A 82 15.22 -4.58 -0.03
N ALA A 83 16.37 -4.22 -0.61
CA ALA A 83 16.63 -2.89 -1.16
C ALA A 83 15.70 -2.51 -2.34
N ASP A 84 15.14 -3.49 -3.04
CA ASP A 84 14.14 -3.25 -4.10
C ASP A 84 12.82 -2.73 -3.52
N LEU A 85 12.55 -3.01 -2.24
CA LEU A 85 11.39 -2.52 -1.50
C LEU A 85 11.65 -1.20 -0.79
N THR A 86 12.73 -1.14 -0.01
CA THR A 86 13.05 -0.01 0.86
C THR A 86 13.71 1.13 0.11
N GLY A 87 14.49 0.81 -0.90
CA GLY A 87 15.39 1.73 -1.57
C GLY A 87 16.84 1.53 -1.17
N THR A 88 17.72 2.36 -1.71
CA THR A 88 19.17 2.25 -1.52
C THR A 88 19.84 3.61 -1.58
N GLU A 89 21.06 3.69 -1.07
CA GLU A 89 21.95 4.83 -1.28
C GLU A 89 22.74 4.66 -2.57
N ILE A 90 22.81 5.73 -3.36
CA ILE A 90 23.56 5.79 -4.60
C ILE A 90 24.69 6.79 -4.44
N TYR A 91 25.92 6.35 -4.62
CA TYR A 91 27.08 7.21 -4.65
C TYR A 91 27.11 8.07 -5.92
N ARG A 92 27.27 9.37 -5.75
CA ARG A 92 27.45 10.34 -6.83
C ARG A 92 28.88 10.77 -6.96
N PRO A 93 29.64 10.28 -7.95
CA PRO A 93 31.06 10.63 -8.12
C PRO A 93 31.31 12.12 -8.33
N LYS A 94 30.37 12.84 -8.94
CA LYS A 94 30.51 14.29 -9.25
C LYS A 94 30.47 15.17 -8.01
N THR A 95 29.71 14.78 -7.00
CA THR A 95 29.52 15.56 -5.76
C THR A 95 30.18 14.89 -4.56
N THR A 96 30.74 13.68 -4.75
CA THR A 96 31.40 12.88 -3.72
C THR A 96 30.49 12.63 -2.51
N ASP A 97 29.17 12.47 -2.75
CA ASP A 97 28.15 12.25 -1.74
C ASP A 97 27.28 11.02 -2.06
N PHE A 98 26.52 10.57 -1.06
CA PHE A 98 25.49 9.55 -1.21
C PHE A 98 24.11 10.21 -1.29
N VAL A 99 23.29 9.71 -2.19
CA VAL A 99 21.89 10.15 -2.34
C VAL A 99 20.97 8.96 -2.14
N THR A 100 20.03 9.10 -1.23
CA THR A 100 19.01 8.09 -0.99
C THR A 100 18.00 8.06 -2.13
N ARG A 101 17.85 6.88 -2.75
CA ARG A 101 16.77 6.58 -3.68
C ARG A 101 15.72 5.74 -2.95
N LYS A 102 14.59 6.37 -2.65
CA LYS A 102 13.47 5.72 -1.98
C LYS A 102 12.85 4.64 -2.85
N GLY A 103 12.52 3.50 -2.24
CA GLY A 103 11.88 2.37 -2.90
C GLY A 103 10.35 2.50 -2.95
N PRO A 104 9.68 1.47 -3.47
CA PRO A 104 8.22 1.46 -3.63
C PRO A 104 7.42 1.48 -2.32
N LEU A 105 8.03 1.16 -1.17
CA LEU A 105 7.36 1.24 0.13
C LEU A 105 6.97 2.67 0.53
N PHE A 106 7.54 3.69 -0.12
CA PHE A 106 7.19 5.10 0.10
C PHE A 106 5.96 5.56 -0.68
N ASN A 107 5.00 4.69 -0.89
CA ASN A 107 3.70 5.03 -1.47
C ASN A 107 2.59 4.79 -0.43
N ASN A 108 1.45 5.47 -0.58
CA ASN A 108 0.34 5.38 0.37
C ASN A 108 -0.35 4.02 0.34
N ILE A 109 -0.55 3.47 -0.85
CA ILE A 109 -1.18 2.17 -1.07
C ILE A 109 -0.27 1.29 -1.90
N ILE A 110 0.04 0.12 -1.35
CA ILE A 110 0.93 -0.85 -2.00
C ILE A 110 0.16 -2.15 -2.20
N LEU A 111 0.13 -2.64 -3.43
CA LEU A 111 -0.32 -3.98 -3.75
C LEU A 111 0.88 -4.92 -3.85
N ALA A 112 1.10 -5.73 -2.82
CA ALA A 112 2.09 -6.79 -2.79
C ALA A 112 1.51 -8.05 -3.48
N ASP A 113 1.87 -8.26 -4.74
CA ASP A 113 1.34 -9.36 -5.54
C ASP A 113 2.27 -10.57 -5.49
N GLU A 114 1.70 -11.77 -5.31
CA GLU A 114 2.42 -13.04 -5.19
C GLU A 114 3.50 -13.06 -4.07
N ILE A 115 3.18 -12.49 -2.91
CA ILE A 115 4.13 -12.35 -1.79
C ILE A 115 4.74 -13.67 -1.33
N ASN A 116 4.06 -14.79 -1.52
CA ASN A 116 4.54 -16.13 -1.21
C ASN A 116 5.75 -16.56 -2.06
N ARG A 117 6.03 -15.89 -3.18
CA ARG A 117 7.20 -16.13 -4.02
C ARG A 117 8.46 -15.40 -3.57
N ALA A 118 8.33 -14.44 -2.67
CA ALA A 118 9.47 -13.66 -2.19
C ALA A 118 10.42 -14.49 -1.31
N PRO A 119 11.73 -14.23 -1.36
CA PRO A 119 12.66 -14.74 -0.38
C PRO A 119 12.27 -14.31 1.03
N SER A 120 12.61 -15.15 2.04
CA SER A 120 12.26 -14.86 3.45
C SER A 120 12.79 -13.51 3.95
N LYS A 121 13.96 -13.08 3.52
CA LYS A 121 14.53 -11.76 3.87
C LYS A 121 13.69 -10.60 3.35
N VAL A 122 13.12 -10.73 2.16
CA VAL A 122 12.24 -9.73 1.55
C VAL A 122 10.90 -9.68 2.27
N GLN A 123 10.34 -10.86 2.60
CA GLN A 123 9.12 -10.93 3.40
C GLN A 123 9.32 -10.31 4.79
N SER A 124 10.44 -10.58 5.46
CA SER A 124 10.76 -9.99 6.76
C SER A 124 10.88 -8.46 6.68
N ALA A 125 11.56 -7.93 5.66
CA ALA A 125 11.67 -6.49 5.46
C ALA A 125 10.31 -5.82 5.21
N LEU A 126 9.42 -6.48 4.46
CA LEU A 126 8.06 -5.97 4.26
C LEU A 126 7.26 -5.98 5.56
N LEU A 127 7.29 -7.08 6.33
CA LEU A 127 6.58 -7.19 7.60
C LEU A 127 7.07 -6.16 8.63
N GLU A 128 8.39 -5.95 8.71
CA GLU A 128 8.97 -4.91 9.57
C GLU A 128 8.45 -3.53 9.17
N ALA A 129 8.46 -3.20 7.87
CA ALA A 129 7.93 -1.93 7.38
C ALA A 129 6.44 -1.74 7.67
N MET A 130 5.65 -2.82 7.59
CA MET A 130 4.22 -2.81 7.89
C MET A 130 3.94 -2.57 9.37
N GLU A 131 4.73 -3.14 10.26
CA GLU A 131 4.56 -3.04 11.71
C GLU A 131 5.11 -1.71 12.24
N GLU A 132 6.36 -1.40 11.91
CA GLU A 132 7.06 -0.22 12.45
C GLU A 132 6.74 1.08 11.70
N LYS A 133 6.12 0.99 10.51
CA LYS A 133 5.82 2.12 9.62
C LYS A 133 7.04 2.98 9.32
N GLN A 134 8.19 2.34 9.23
CA GLN A 134 9.47 2.96 8.93
C GLN A 134 10.40 1.97 8.20
N VAL A 135 11.39 2.50 7.53
CA VAL A 135 12.46 1.72 6.90
C VAL A 135 13.80 2.42 7.12
N THR A 136 14.87 1.64 7.25
CA THR A 136 16.23 2.15 7.34
C THR A 136 16.96 1.93 6.01
N ILE A 137 17.57 3.00 5.49
CA ILE A 137 18.37 2.99 4.27
C ILE A 137 19.72 3.62 4.61
N GLY A 138 20.82 2.84 4.48
CA GLY A 138 22.11 3.24 5.02
C GLY A 138 22.02 3.45 6.51
N ASP A 139 22.44 4.63 6.98
CA ASP A 139 22.42 5.01 8.40
C ASP A 139 21.18 5.84 8.78
N THR A 140 20.22 6.02 7.88
CA THR A 140 19.06 6.89 8.10
C THR A 140 17.75 6.12 8.13
N THR A 141 16.93 6.35 9.16
CA THR A 141 15.57 5.81 9.28
C THR A 141 14.55 6.81 8.75
N TYR A 142 13.65 6.32 7.90
CA TYR A 142 12.60 7.08 7.25
C TYR A 142 11.24 6.56 7.68
N THR A 143 10.31 7.44 8.02
CA THR A 143 8.90 7.10 8.22
C THR A 143 8.19 6.88 6.89
N LEU A 144 7.31 5.89 6.85
CA LEU A 144 6.46 5.54 5.70
C LEU A 144 5.12 6.25 5.74
#